data_863ea696db6be58a479d9573991c29e7
#
_entry.id   863ea696db6be58a479d9573991c29e7
#
_cell.length_a   1.000
_cell.length_b   1.000
_cell.length_c   1.000
_cell.angle_alpha   90.00
_cell.angle_beta   90.00
_cell.angle_gamma   90.00
#
_symmetry.space_group_name_H-M   'P 1'
#
loop_
_entity.id
_entity.type
_entity.pdbx_description
1 polymer ?
#
loop_
_entity_poly.entity_id
_entity_poly.type
_entity_poly.pdbx_seq_one_letter_code
_entity_poly.pdbx_strand_id
1 'polypeptide(L)'
;MGCVSMAMAMIGDYLLGYGTIEMTSAPGAYMGLAWNVVPDWRYSVSSILGFGCAAPFAIAAVTLMRVMEGKYALGESRLYRLFKIANWGGILYFAFIHIAICMLPVVFNAGMLV
;
A
#
# COMPACT_ATOMS: atom_id res chain seq x y z
N MET A 1 -4.96 -3.81 -15.43
CA MET A 1 -4.82 -2.82 -14.35
C MET A 1 -4.38 -3.46 -13.03
N GLY A 2 -4.96 -4.60 -12.59
CA GLY A 2 -4.55 -5.27 -11.34
C GLY A 2 -3.07 -5.67 -11.30
N CYS A 3 -2.52 -6.21 -12.40
CA CYS A 3 -1.09 -6.55 -12.48
C CYS A 3 -0.18 -5.32 -12.34
N VAL A 4 -0.59 -4.18 -12.90
CA VAL A 4 0.17 -2.93 -12.78
C VAL A 4 0.19 -2.47 -11.33
N SER A 5 -0.96 -2.48 -10.66
CA SER A 5 -1.05 -2.15 -9.23
C SER A 5 -0.17 -3.05 -8.39
N MET A 6 -0.22 -4.36 -8.61
CA MET A 6 0.59 -5.33 -7.87
C MET A 6 2.09 -5.09 -8.11
N ALA A 7 2.51 -4.86 -9.35
CA ALA A 7 3.91 -4.58 -9.66
C ALA A 7 4.39 -3.30 -8.97
N MET A 8 3.60 -2.23 -8.98
CA MET A 8 3.94 -0.98 -8.29
C MET A 8 4.06 -1.18 -6.78
N ALA A 9 3.14 -1.91 -6.15
CA ALA A 9 3.20 -2.22 -4.74
C ALA A 9 4.45 -3.04 -4.40
N MET A 10 4.72 -4.11 -5.15
CA MET A 10 5.91 -4.96 -4.93
C MET A 10 7.22 -4.18 -5.08
N ILE A 11 7.32 -3.29 -6.07
CA ILE A 11 8.52 -2.46 -6.24
C ILE A 11 8.66 -1.49 -5.07
N GLY A 12 7.55 -0.89 -4.61
CA GLY A 12 7.53 -0.02 -3.45
C GLY A 12 8.04 -0.72 -2.20
N ASP A 13 7.51 -1.89 -1.89
CA ASP A 13 7.92 -2.70 -0.73
C ASP A 13 9.38 -3.18 -0.85
N TYR A 14 9.81 -3.55 -2.05
CA TYR A 14 11.21 -3.91 -2.32
C TYR A 14 12.17 -2.76 -2.00
N LEU A 15 11.80 -1.53 -2.36
CA LEU A 15 12.61 -0.34 -2.07
C LEU A 15 12.73 -0.08 -0.56
N LEU A 16 11.72 -0.46 0.23
CA LEU A 16 11.75 -0.28 1.69
C LEU A 16 12.64 -1.28 2.41
N GLY A 17 12.70 -2.51 1.94
CA GLY A 17 13.22 -3.59 2.76
C GLY A 17 14.38 -4.38 2.19
N TYR A 18 14.46 -4.54 0.89
CA TYR A 18 15.38 -5.53 0.33
C TYR A 18 16.83 -5.01 0.24
N GLY A 19 17.76 -5.82 0.71
CA GLY A 19 19.21 -5.59 0.54
C GLY A 19 19.82 -4.57 1.50
N THR A 20 19.09 -4.06 2.49
CA THR A 20 19.58 -3.05 3.44
C THR A 20 19.76 -3.55 4.86
N ILE A 21 19.14 -4.68 5.22
CA ILE A 21 19.23 -5.26 6.57
C ILE A 21 19.34 -6.78 6.41
N GLU A 22 20.32 -7.40 7.06
CA GLU A 22 20.34 -8.84 7.19
C GLU A 22 19.07 -9.30 7.91
N MET A 23 18.29 -10.15 7.27
CA MET A 23 16.99 -10.64 7.75
C MET A 23 17.10 -11.58 8.97
N THR A 24 18.09 -11.40 9.81
CA THR A 24 18.35 -12.21 11.02
C THR A 24 17.67 -11.70 12.27
N SER A 25 17.09 -10.50 12.23
CA SER A 25 16.39 -9.91 13.37
C SER A 25 14.88 -10.21 13.36
N ALA A 26 14.30 -10.24 14.55
CA ALA A 26 12.87 -10.49 14.72
C ALA A 26 12.00 -9.59 13.81
N PRO A 27 10.89 -10.11 13.23
CA PRO A 27 10.08 -9.40 12.24
C PRO A 27 9.58 -8.01 12.67
N GLY A 28 9.46 -7.75 13.96
CA GLY A 28 9.05 -6.44 14.49
C GLY A 28 10.18 -5.41 14.64
N ALA A 29 11.43 -5.85 14.73
CA ALA A 29 12.59 -4.96 14.84
C ALA A 29 12.97 -4.33 13.48
N TYR A 30 12.54 -4.95 12.40
CA TYR A 30 12.84 -4.58 11.03
C TYR A 30 12.44 -3.14 10.69
N MET A 31 11.23 -2.73 11.03
CA MET A 31 10.71 -1.38 10.70
C MET A 31 11.46 -0.26 11.42
N GLY A 32 11.80 -0.45 12.71
CA GLY A 32 12.53 0.55 13.48
C GLY A 32 13.99 0.70 13.08
N LEU A 33 14.66 -0.40 12.72
CA LEU A 33 16.05 -0.40 12.27
C LEU A 33 16.23 0.20 10.86
N ALA A 34 15.21 0.10 10.02
CA ALA A 34 15.26 0.61 8.66
C ALA A 34 15.33 2.15 8.60
N TRP A 35 14.82 2.87 9.59
CA TRP A 35 14.75 4.33 9.58
C TRP A 35 16.11 5.03 9.45
N ASN A 36 17.17 4.42 9.98
CA ASN A 36 18.52 4.97 9.92
C ASN A 36 19.41 4.41 8.82
N VAL A 37 18.94 3.35 8.13
CA VAL A 37 19.77 2.60 7.16
C VAL A 37 19.29 2.78 5.73
N VAL A 38 17.98 2.99 5.55
CA VAL A 38 17.40 3.20 4.21
C VAL A 38 17.48 4.68 3.83
N PRO A 39 18.06 5.03 2.68
CA PRO A 39 18.10 6.40 2.21
C PRO A 39 16.70 7.01 2.00
N ASP A 40 16.52 8.27 2.35
CA ASP A 40 15.22 8.98 2.29
C ASP A 40 14.56 8.94 0.91
N TRP A 41 15.35 8.94 -0.17
CA TRP A 41 14.81 8.84 -1.52
C TRP A 41 14.05 7.52 -1.77
N ARG A 42 14.46 6.41 -1.13
CA ARG A 42 13.78 5.12 -1.26
C ARG A 42 12.41 5.16 -0.58
N TYR A 43 12.31 5.80 0.58
CA TYR A 43 11.03 6.04 1.24
C TYR A 43 10.11 6.91 0.38
N SER A 44 10.65 7.98 -0.20
CA SER A 44 9.89 8.89 -1.05
C SER A 44 9.35 8.20 -2.30
N VAL A 45 10.20 7.45 -3.00
CA VAL A 45 9.78 6.69 -4.19
C VAL A 45 8.79 5.59 -3.83
N SER A 46 9.00 4.86 -2.73
CA SER A 46 8.07 3.84 -2.25
C SER A 46 6.70 4.46 -1.90
N SER A 47 6.69 5.63 -1.25
CA SER A 47 5.46 6.37 -0.94
C SER A 47 4.66 6.69 -2.21
N ILE A 48 5.33 7.21 -3.24
CA ILE A 48 4.70 7.54 -4.53
C ILE A 48 4.14 6.28 -5.21
N LEU A 49 4.91 5.19 -5.22
CA LEU A 49 4.47 3.93 -5.82
C LEU A 49 3.31 3.30 -5.05
N GLY A 50 3.38 3.31 -3.72
CA GLY A 50 2.32 2.77 -2.87
C GLY A 50 1.02 3.55 -2.97
N PHE A 51 1.09 4.88 -3.00
CA PHE A 51 -0.08 5.71 -3.26
C PHE A 51 -0.58 5.55 -4.70
N GLY A 52 0.35 5.57 -5.67
CA GLY A 52 0.05 5.46 -7.09
C GLY A 52 -0.59 4.13 -7.47
N CYS A 53 -0.29 3.03 -6.77
CA CYS A 53 -0.89 1.73 -7.03
C CYS A 53 -2.39 1.67 -6.66
N ALA A 54 -2.88 2.58 -5.82
CA ALA A 54 -4.29 2.62 -5.43
C ALA A 54 -5.22 2.92 -6.63
N ALA A 55 -4.79 3.78 -7.55
CA ALA A 55 -5.60 4.13 -8.72
C ALA A 55 -5.85 2.94 -9.68
N PRO A 56 -4.83 2.24 -10.19
CA PRO A 56 -5.05 1.07 -11.04
C PRO A 56 -5.73 -0.08 -10.29
N PHE A 57 -5.53 -0.20 -8.97
CA PHE A 57 -6.26 -1.15 -8.15
C PHE A 57 -7.75 -0.80 -8.07
N ALA A 58 -8.10 0.46 -7.84
CA ALA A 58 -9.48 0.92 -7.83
C ALA A 58 -10.19 0.66 -9.17
N ILE A 59 -9.51 0.92 -10.29
CA ILE A 59 -10.06 0.62 -11.63
C ILE A 59 -10.33 -0.88 -11.79
N ALA A 60 -9.39 -1.73 -11.38
CA ALA A 60 -9.56 -3.18 -11.42
C ALA A 60 -10.74 -3.64 -10.53
N ALA A 61 -10.85 -3.09 -9.32
CA ALA A 61 -11.93 -3.38 -8.39
C ALA A 61 -13.30 -2.98 -8.94
N VAL A 62 -13.43 -1.77 -9.51
CA VAL A 62 -14.67 -1.31 -10.15
C VAL A 62 -15.06 -2.22 -11.31
N THR A 63 -14.08 -2.60 -12.14
CA THR A 63 -14.32 -3.51 -13.28
C THR A 63 -14.83 -4.86 -12.78
N LEU A 64 -14.20 -5.43 -11.78
CA LEU A 64 -14.62 -6.69 -11.18
C LEU A 64 -16.05 -6.59 -10.59
N MET A 65 -16.33 -5.52 -9.85
CA MET A 65 -17.65 -5.28 -9.26
C MET A 65 -18.74 -5.20 -10.35
N ARG A 66 -18.49 -4.48 -11.45
CA ARG A 66 -19.43 -4.39 -12.59
C ARG A 66 -19.69 -5.76 -13.22
N VAL A 67 -18.65 -6.58 -13.39
CA VAL A 67 -18.80 -7.94 -13.91
C VAL A 67 -19.63 -8.80 -12.96
N MET A 68 -19.37 -8.70 -11.66
CA MET A 68 -20.12 -9.45 -10.65
C MET A 68 -21.59 -9.02 -10.59
N GLU A 69 -21.87 -7.74 -10.65
CA GLU A 69 -23.23 -7.18 -10.66
C GLU A 69 -23.99 -7.64 -11.92
N GLY A 70 -23.35 -7.56 -13.09
CA GLY A 70 -23.99 -7.93 -14.35
C GLY A 70 -24.22 -9.44 -14.49
N LYS A 71 -23.29 -10.27 -14.00
CA LYS A 71 -23.35 -11.73 -14.19
C LYS A 71 -24.17 -12.46 -13.13
N TYR A 72 -24.18 -11.96 -11.90
CA TYR A 72 -24.74 -12.68 -10.74
C TYR A 72 -25.90 -11.97 -10.04
N ALA A 73 -26.36 -10.85 -10.57
CA ALA A 73 -27.46 -10.04 -9.98
C ALA A 73 -27.25 -9.73 -8.48
N LEU A 74 -26.01 -9.50 -8.06
CA LEU A 74 -25.64 -9.35 -6.64
C LEU A 74 -25.97 -7.97 -6.07
N GLY A 75 -26.44 -7.01 -6.88
CA GLY A 75 -26.56 -5.59 -6.51
C GLY A 75 -27.42 -5.32 -5.27
N GLU A 76 -28.39 -6.19 -4.94
CA GLU A 76 -29.27 -6.04 -3.76
C GLU A 76 -28.82 -6.81 -2.52
N SER A 77 -27.81 -7.65 -2.63
CA SER A 77 -27.29 -8.44 -1.52
C SER A 77 -26.63 -7.55 -0.46
N ARG A 78 -27.05 -7.70 0.82
CA ARG A 78 -26.41 -7.03 1.96
C ARG A 78 -24.91 -7.38 2.05
N LEU A 79 -24.57 -8.64 1.82
CA LEU A 79 -23.20 -9.13 1.85
C LEU A 79 -22.35 -8.45 0.77
N TYR A 80 -22.89 -8.30 -0.44
CA TYR A 80 -22.19 -7.62 -1.52
C TYR A 80 -22.01 -6.12 -1.25
N ARG A 81 -22.98 -5.48 -0.61
CA ARG A 81 -22.86 -4.07 -0.18
C ARG A 81 -21.75 -3.90 0.86
N LEU A 82 -21.66 -4.78 1.85
CA LEU A 82 -20.58 -4.80 2.83
C LEU A 82 -19.24 -5.05 2.17
N PHE A 83 -19.16 -5.96 1.22
CA PHE A 83 -17.96 -6.22 0.44
C PHE A 83 -17.48 -4.96 -0.30
N LYS A 84 -18.38 -4.20 -0.94
CA LYS A 84 -18.02 -2.94 -1.60
C LYS A 84 -17.47 -1.91 -0.62
N ILE A 85 -18.11 -1.73 0.52
CA ILE A 85 -17.65 -0.81 1.57
C ILE A 85 -16.28 -1.22 2.09
N ALA A 86 -16.10 -2.49 2.42
CA ALA A 86 -14.83 -3.02 2.90
C ALA A 86 -13.69 -2.88 1.88
N ASN A 87 -13.99 -3.12 0.61
CA ASN A 87 -13.01 -2.98 -0.46
C ASN A 87 -12.55 -1.52 -0.65
N TRP A 88 -13.47 -0.57 -0.68
CA TRP A 88 -13.13 0.86 -0.77
C TRP A 88 -12.41 1.35 0.49
N GLY A 89 -12.90 0.97 1.67
CA GLY A 89 -12.24 1.28 2.93
C GLY A 89 -10.82 0.72 2.99
N GLY A 90 -10.63 -0.51 2.53
CA GLY A 90 -9.32 -1.16 2.46
C GLY A 90 -8.34 -0.44 1.53
N ILE A 91 -8.80 -0.01 0.35
CA ILE A 91 -7.96 0.75 -0.61
C ILE A 91 -7.48 2.07 0.01
N LEU A 92 -8.39 2.83 0.59
CA LEU A 92 -8.07 4.11 1.23
C LEU A 92 -7.15 3.90 2.42
N TYR A 93 -7.46 2.96 3.29
CA TYR A 93 -6.67 2.64 4.47
C TYR A 93 -5.24 2.23 4.09
N PHE A 94 -5.10 1.35 3.10
CA PHE A 94 -3.78 0.92 2.62
C PHE A 94 -2.97 2.09 2.07
N ALA A 95 -3.58 2.95 1.25
CA ALA A 95 -2.90 4.12 0.68
C ALA A 95 -2.41 5.08 1.78
N PHE A 96 -3.26 5.39 2.77
CA PHE A 96 -2.87 6.28 3.87
C PHE A 96 -1.80 5.68 4.78
N ILE A 97 -1.92 4.40 5.15
CA ILE A 97 -0.93 3.73 5.99
C ILE A 97 0.42 3.64 5.28
N HIS A 98 0.41 3.31 4.00
CA HIS A 98 1.66 3.21 3.24
C HIS A 98 2.38 4.56 3.17
N ILE A 99 1.66 5.65 2.91
CA ILE A 99 2.24 7.00 2.97
C ILE A 99 2.80 7.29 4.36
N ALA A 100 2.03 7.04 5.42
CA ALA A 100 2.46 7.31 6.79
C ALA A 100 3.75 6.55 7.14
N ILE A 101 3.81 5.24 6.85
CA ILE A 101 4.99 4.41 7.10
C ILE A 101 6.22 4.92 6.33
N CYS A 102 6.04 5.37 5.09
CA CYS A 102 7.14 5.87 4.27
C CYS A 102 7.57 7.28 4.66
N MET A 103 6.65 8.15 5.04
CA MET A 103 6.97 9.55 5.30
C MET A 103 7.45 9.82 6.73
N LEU A 104 7.04 9.02 7.71
CA LEU A 104 7.49 9.17 9.10
C LEU A 104 9.02 9.16 9.23
N PRO A 105 9.77 8.22 8.63
CA PRO A 105 11.23 8.23 8.68
C PRO A 105 11.84 9.49 8.05
N VAL A 106 11.30 9.95 6.92
CA VAL A 106 11.79 11.15 6.22
C VAL A 106 11.61 12.39 7.09
N VAL A 107 10.44 12.53 7.71
CA VAL A 107 10.13 13.67 8.60
C VAL A 107 10.98 13.60 9.87
N PHE A 108 11.20 12.41 10.43
CA PHE A 108 12.05 12.19 11.58
C PHE A 108 13.51 12.55 11.26
N ASN A 109 14.05 12.05 10.15
CA ASN A 109 15.42 12.33 9.72
C ASN A 109 15.64 13.82 9.39
N ALA A 110 14.60 14.51 8.94
CA ALA A 110 14.62 15.95 8.72
C ALA A 110 14.56 16.80 10.01
N GLY A 111 14.47 16.15 11.20
CA GLY A 111 14.39 16.84 12.50
C GLY A 111 13.08 17.57 12.76
N MET A 112 12.03 17.26 12.00
CA MET A 112 10.71 17.87 12.17
C MET A 112 9.85 17.18 13.23
N LEU A 113 10.28 16.01 13.68
CA LEU A 113 9.70 15.30 14.84
C LEU A 113 10.75 15.27 15.93
N VAL A 114 10.57 16.11 16.89
CA VAL A 114 11.42 16.17 18.11
C VAL A 114 10.61 15.61 19.29
#